data_c2e59c5b952065e887b6c6d0f167b26a
#
_entry.id   c2e59c5b952065e887b6c6d0f167b26a
#
_cell.length_a   1.000
_cell.length_b   1.000
_cell.length_c   1.000
_cell.angle_alpha   90.00
_cell.angle_beta   90.00
_cell.angle_gamma   90.00
#
_symmetry.space_group_name_H-M   'P 1'
#
loop_
_entity.id
_entity.type
_entity.pdbx_description
1 polymer ?
#
loop_
_entity_poly.entity_id
_entity_poly.type
_entity_poly.pdbx_seq_one_letter_code
_entity_poly.pdbx_strand_id
1 'polypeptide(L)'
;VIAMVRCTQCGAASRPVGGGMVLQGHGTRSRQVRGPAQPGQQAQVRVVQVRRYRCQACGGTCTVVPWEVTWRRLYSVAAMAWALALWGLVGMGMEAVRRLVNPWKHTGASEAGRWRTPLRWLRAVHQGQLLVQVHTMRPWPPHWHPRKAAAHVASVVAGYAPPAAPSPPLSVQAFLGAARAQ
;
A
#
# COMPACT_ATOMS: atom_id res chain seq x y z
N VAL A 1 -2.57 -19.27 2.70
CA VAL A 1 -2.52 -18.89 4.13
C VAL A 1 -1.14 -18.30 4.41
N ILE A 2 -1.08 -16.99 4.64
CA ILE A 2 0.17 -16.32 5.04
C ILE A 2 0.43 -16.71 6.49
N ALA A 3 1.40 -17.57 6.72
CA ALA A 3 1.86 -17.90 8.05
C ALA A 3 2.84 -16.81 8.53
N MET A 4 2.56 -16.18 9.68
CA MET A 4 3.56 -15.34 10.33
C MET A 4 4.72 -16.21 10.79
N VAL A 5 5.91 -15.92 10.29
CA VAL A 5 7.12 -16.69 10.60
C VAL A 5 7.75 -16.24 11.91
N ARG A 6 7.64 -14.93 12.26
CA ARG A 6 8.22 -14.35 13.47
C ARG A 6 7.32 -13.29 14.09
N CYS A 7 7.42 -13.09 15.39
CA CYS A 7 6.81 -11.96 16.08
C CYS A 7 7.44 -10.64 15.63
N THR A 8 6.63 -9.66 15.23
CA THR A 8 7.12 -8.34 14.80
C THR A 8 7.63 -7.45 15.94
N GLN A 9 7.39 -7.84 17.21
CA GLN A 9 7.82 -7.07 18.38
C GLN A 9 9.11 -7.62 19.00
N CYS A 10 9.19 -8.94 19.22
CA CYS A 10 10.34 -9.55 19.90
C CYS A 10 11.16 -10.49 19.00
N GLY A 11 10.79 -10.68 17.73
CA GLY A 11 11.51 -11.54 16.81
C GLY A 11 11.33 -13.06 17.04
N ALA A 12 10.63 -13.49 18.09
CA ALA A 12 10.45 -14.89 18.39
C ALA A 12 9.83 -15.65 17.21
N ALA A 13 10.39 -16.83 16.87
CA ALA A 13 9.85 -17.68 15.81
C ALA A 13 8.44 -18.16 16.18
N SER A 14 7.54 -18.26 15.20
CA SER A 14 6.17 -18.74 15.43
C SER A 14 6.12 -20.18 15.90
N ARG A 15 7.07 -21.00 15.42
CA ARG A 15 7.28 -22.41 15.77
C ARG A 15 8.78 -22.66 15.87
N PRO A 16 9.40 -22.48 17.06
CA PRO A 16 10.79 -22.83 17.26
C PRO A 16 10.97 -24.34 17.15
N VAL A 17 12.14 -24.78 16.68
CA VAL A 17 12.48 -26.21 16.59
C VAL A 17 12.49 -26.83 17.99
N GLY A 18 11.76 -27.91 18.17
CA GLY A 18 11.62 -28.56 19.47
C GLY A 18 10.75 -27.85 20.52
N GLY A 19 10.11 -26.73 20.12
CA GLY A 19 9.25 -25.94 21.01
C GLY A 19 7.79 -25.86 20.59
N GLY A 20 6.95 -25.39 21.51
CA GLY A 20 5.52 -25.17 21.27
C GLY A 20 5.24 -23.95 20.35
N MET A 21 3.98 -23.77 19.95
CA MET A 21 3.54 -22.66 19.13
C MET A 21 3.58 -21.36 19.92
N VAL A 22 4.42 -20.40 19.48
CA VAL A 22 4.63 -19.11 20.13
C VAL A 22 3.63 -18.05 19.64
N LEU A 23 3.24 -18.07 18.35
CA LEU A 23 2.24 -17.17 17.80
C LEU A 23 0.89 -17.89 17.71
N GLN A 24 -0.02 -17.57 18.61
CA GLN A 24 -1.36 -18.16 18.66
C GLN A 24 -2.39 -17.23 18.02
N GLY A 25 -3.39 -17.81 17.35
CA GLY A 25 -4.52 -17.06 16.79
C GLY A 25 -5.26 -16.27 17.86
N HIS A 26 -5.47 -14.97 17.62
CA HIS A 26 -6.13 -14.05 18.56
C HIS A 26 -7.32 -13.32 17.89
N GLY A 27 -8.09 -14.06 17.11
CA GLY A 27 -9.27 -13.59 16.41
C GLY A 27 -8.98 -12.81 15.14
N THR A 28 -10.01 -12.16 14.64
CA THR A 28 -9.99 -11.30 13.46
C THR A 28 -10.40 -9.88 13.82
N ARG A 29 -10.09 -8.93 12.93
CA ARG A 29 -10.52 -7.55 13.03
C ARG A 29 -10.93 -7.04 11.65
N SER A 30 -12.05 -6.33 11.60
CA SER A 30 -12.47 -5.62 10.40
C SER A 30 -11.60 -4.40 10.15
N ARG A 31 -11.24 -4.17 8.90
CA ARG A 31 -10.47 -3.01 8.44
C ARG A 31 -11.04 -2.44 7.17
N GLN A 32 -11.24 -1.14 7.13
CA GLN A 32 -11.64 -0.43 5.91
C GLN A 32 -10.44 -0.27 4.97
N VAL A 33 -10.71 -0.46 3.68
CA VAL A 33 -9.78 -0.21 2.57
C VAL A 33 -10.49 0.63 1.53
N ARG A 34 -9.88 1.75 1.15
CA ARG A 34 -10.43 2.73 0.21
C ARG A 34 -9.75 2.66 -1.15
N GLY A 35 -10.49 3.01 -2.17
CA GLY A 35 -10.01 3.13 -3.54
C GLY A 35 -10.77 2.25 -4.51
N PRO A 36 -10.50 2.37 -5.83
CA PRO A 36 -11.08 1.50 -6.83
C PRO A 36 -10.60 0.06 -6.65
N ALA A 37 -11.46 -0.90 -6.97
CA ALA A 37 -11.10 -2.33 -6.98
C ALA A 37 -10.33 -2.71 -8.25
N GLN A 38 -10.62 -2.01 -9.36
CA GLN A 38 -9.95 -2.15 -10.65
C GLN A 38 -9.67 -0.76 -11.25
N PRO A 39 -8.68 -0.63 -12.15
CA PRO A 39 -8.43 0.63 -12.85
C PRO A 39 -9.69 1.13 -13.56
N GLY A 40 -9.99 2.43 -13.40
CA GLY A 40 -11.16 3.06 -14.03
C GLY A 40 -12.49 2.82 -13.32
N GLN A 41 -12.57 1.95 -12.34
CA GLN A 41 -13.78 1.79 -11.53
C GLN A 41 -13.94 2.93 -10.51
N GLN A 42 -15.18 3.15 -10.11
CA GLN A 42 -15.49 4.07 -9.02
C GLN A 42 -14.83 3.62 -7.72
N ALA A 43 -14.23 4.57 -7.02
CA ALA A 43 -13.65 4.29 -5.71
C ALA A 43 -14.73 3.90 -4.70
N GLN A 44 -14.43 2.90 -3.90
CA GLN A 44 -15.32 2.34 -2.89
C GLN A 44 -14.60 2.11 -1.56
N VAL A 45 -15.38 2.00 -0.48
CA VAL A 45 -14.91 1.52 0.82
C VAL A 45 -15.23 0.05 0.92
N ARG A 46 -14.21 -0.78 1.01
CA ARG A 46 -14.33 -2.22 1.25
C ARG A 46 -13.95 -2.54 2.69
N VAL A 47 -14.56 -3.54 3.27
CA VAL A 47 -14.19 -4.08 4.58
C VAL A 47 -13.46 -5.40 4.38
N VAL A 48 -12.24 -5.50 4.87
CA VAL A 48 -11.44 -6.72 4.85
C VAL A 48 -11.25 -7.24 6.27
N GLN A 49 -11.27 -8.56 6.44
CA GLN A 49 -10.98 -9.20 7.71
C GLN A 49 -9.48 -9.46 7.80
N VAL A 50 -8.83 -8.92 8.83
CA VAL A 50 -7.41 -9.12 9.09
C VAL A 50 -7.22 -10.02 10.32
N ARG A 51 -6.27 -10.94 10.24
CA ARG A 51 -6.01 -11.90 11.29
C ARG A 51 -5.05 -11.34 12.34
N ARG A 52 -5.36 -11.59 13.61
CA ARG A 52 -4.51 -11.21 14.74
C ARG A 52 -3.88 -12.45 15.36
N TYR A 53 -2.68 -12.28 15.86
CA TYR A 53 -1.93 -13.30 16.59
C TYR A 53 -1.37 -12.68 17.87
N ARG A 54 -1.43 -13.43 18.97
CA ARG A 54 -0.78 -13.07 20.23
C ARG A 54 0.51 -13.84 20.36
N CYS A 55 1.58 -13.16 20.70
CA CYS A 55 2.87 -13.77 20.98
C CYS A 55 2.91 -14.22 22.45
N GLN A 56 3.18 -15.48 22.69
CA GLN A 56 3.28 -16.04 24.05
C GLN A 56 4.60 -15.63 24.74
N ALA A 57 5.64 -15.26 23.95
CA ALA A 57 6.92 -14.85 24.50
C ALA A 57 6.92 -13.42 25.06
N CYS A 58 6.24 -12.48 24.40
CA CYS A 58 6.24 -11.06 24.81
C CYS A 58 4.84 -10.50 25.12
N GLY A 59 3.77 -11.28 24.98
CA GLY A 59 2.40 -10.84 25.17
C GLY A 59 1.87 -9.91 24.08
N GLY A 60 2.70 -9.46 23.15
CA GLY A 60 2.35 -8.52 22.09
C GLY A 60 1.41 -9.11 21.04
N THR A 61 0.60 -8.23 20.41
CA THR A 61 -0.31 -8.64 19.35
C THR A 61 0.23 -8.21 17.98
N CYS A 62 0.33 -9.18 17.07
CA CYS A 62 0.67 -8.99 15.67
C CYS A 62 -0.58 -9.08 14.80
N THR A 63 -0.69 -8.23 13.79
CA THR A 63 -1.80 -8.26 12.84
C THR A 63 -1.26 -8.56 11.44
N VAL A 64 -1.77 -9.61 10.82
CA VAL A 64 -1.47 -9.94 9.43
C VAL A 64 -2.51 -9.29 8.54
N VAL A 65 -2.05 -8.45 7.63
CA VAL A 65 -2.90 -7.79 6.64
C VAL A 65 -2.73 -8.46 5.27
N PRO A 66 -3.76 -8.52 4.44
CA PRO A 66 -3.60 -8.90 3.04
C PRO A 66 -2.57 -7.99 2.34
N TRP A 67 -1.84 -8.51 1.38
CA TRP A 67 -0.77 -7.82 0.65
C TRP A 67 -1.25 -6.56 -0.10
N GLU A 68 -2.53 -6.47 -0.43
CA GLU A 68 -3.16 -5.28 -1.01
C GLU A 68 -3.37 -4.13 0.00
N VAL A 69 -3.14 -4.39 1.30
CA VAL A 69 -3.41 -3.45 2.39
C VAL A 69 -2.14 -3.18 3.17
N THR A 70 -1.76 -1.92 3.30
CA THR A 70 -0.60 -1.53 4.10
C THR A 70 -0.97 -1.19 5.54
N TRP A 71 -0.02 -1.38 6.44
CA TRP A 71 -0.15 -1.00 7.84
C TRP A 71 -0.45 0.50 8.00
N ARG A 72 -1.42 0.83 8.82
CA ARG A 72 -1.82 2.21 9.15
C ARG A 72 -2.27 3.08 7.97
N ARG A 73 -2.65 2.51 6.83
CA ARG A 73 -3.17 3.27 5.69
C ARG A 73 -4.57 2.80 5.31
N LEU A 74 -5.40 3.78 4.93
CA LEU A 74 -6.80 3.52 4.55
C LEU A 74 -6.94 3.11 3.07
N TYR A 75 -5.97 3.41 2.23
CA TYR A 75 -6.04 3.11 0.80
C TYR A 75 -5.37 1.77 0.48
N SER A 76 -5.88 1.08 -0.52
CA SER A 76 -5.19 -0.08 -1.08
C SER A 76 -3.87 0.34 -1.73
N VAL A 77 -2.89 -0.57 -1.75
CA VAL A 77 -1.59 -0.32 -2.40
C VAL A 77 -1.80 0.01 -3.88
N ALA A 78 -2.71 -0.71 -4.54
CA ALA A 78 -3.06 -0.48 -5.93
C ALA A 78 -3.64 0.92 -6.18
N ALA A 79 -4.57 1.39 -5.33
CA ALA A 79 -5.12 2.74 -5.43
C ALA A 79 -4.04 3.83 -5.22
N MET A 80 -3.09 3.58 -4.31
CA MET A 80 -1.96 4.50 -4.08
C MET A 80 -1.03 4.56 -5.29
N ALA A 81 -0.63 3.42 -5.84
CA ALA A 81 0.23 3.34 -7.02
C ALA A 81 -0.46 3.97 -8.25
N TRP A 82 -1.75 3.71 -8.44
CA TRP A 82 -2.52 4.31 -9.53
C TRP A 82 -2.63 5.82 -9.40
N ALA A 83 -2.88 6.34 -8.21
CA ALA A 83 -2.90 7.78 -7.98
C ALA A 83 -1.54 8.45 -8.30
N LEU A 84 -0.44 7.81 -7.92
CA LEU A 84 0.91 8.29 -8.28
C LEU A 84 1.13 8.25 -9.78
N ALA A 85 0.65 7.22 -10.48
CA ALA A 85 0.74 7.09 -11.93
C ALA A 85 -0.10 8.15 -12.65
N LEU A 86 -1.35 8.37 -12.26
CA LEU A 86 -2.21 9.40 -12.82
C LEU A 86 -1.61 10.80 -12.65
N TRP A 87 -1.04 11.08 -11.49
CA TRP A 87 -0.41 12.36 -11.23
C TRP A 87 0.94 12.51 -11.94
N GLY A 88 1.82 11.49 -11.85
CA GLY A 88 3.18 11.54 -12.34
C GLY A 88 3.31 11.30 -13.84
N LEU A 89 2.73 10.20 -14.34
CA LEU A 89 2.86 9.77 -15.74
C LEU A 89 1.82 10.40 -16.65
N VAL A 90 0.55 10.40 -16.24
CA VAL A 90 -0.54 10.97 -17.04
C VAL A 90 -0.59 12.50 -16.95
N GLY A 91 -0.02 13.08 -15.90
CA GLY A 91 0.04 14.53 -15.73
C GLY A 91 -1.21 15.16 -15.12
N MET A 92 -2.16 14.36 -14.62
CA MET A 92 -3.40 14.86 -14.05
C MET A 92 -3.16 15.79 -12.86
N GLY A 93 -4.06 16.76 -12.67
CA GLY A 93 -4.07 17.59 -11.47
C GLY A 93 -4.43 16.78 -10.21
N MET A 94 -3.88 17.18 -9.07
CA MET A 94 -4.06 16.48 -7.77
C MET A 94 -5.54 16.29 -7.41
N GLU A 95 -6.38 17.30 -7.68
CA GLU A 95 -7.81 17.26 -7.39
C GLU A 95 -8.56 16.28 -8.31
N ALA A 96 -8.19 16.20 -9.59
CA ALA A 96 -8.76 15.23 -10.51
C ALA A 96 -8.39 13.79 -10.08
N VAL A 97 -7.13 13.57 -9.68
CA VAL A 97 -6.69 12.28 -9.13
C VAL A 97 -7.46 11.94 -7.86
N ARG A 98 -7.66 12.93 -6.98
CA ARG A 98 -8.42 12.74 -5.74
C ARG A 98 -9.82 12.20 -6.02
N ARG A 99 -10.54 12.80 -6.97
CA ARG A 99 -11.92 12.38 -7.32
C ARG A 99 -12.00 10.93 -7.78
N LEU A 100 -10.96 10.43 -8.43
CA LEU A 100 -10.90 9.04 -8.90
C LEU A 100 -10.61 8.03 -7.79
N VAL A 101 -9.77 8.38 -6.80
CA VAL A 101 -9.33 7.44 -5.77
C VAL A 101 -9.98 7.69 -4.39
N ASN A 102 -10.53 8.88 -4.16
CA ASN A 102 -11.12 9.30 -2.90
C ASN A 102 -12.17 10.41 -3.12
N PRO A 103 -13.35 10.09 -3.65
CA PRO A 103 -14.40 11.06 -3.96
C PRO A 103 -15.08 11.66 -2.73
N TRP A 104 -14.85 11.06 -1.54
CA TRP A 104 -15.52 11.50 -0.30
C TRP A 104 -15.01 12.88 0.13
N LYS A 105 -15.91 13.66 0.72
CA LYS A 105 -15.56 14.94 1.33
C LYS A 105 -14.60 14.70 2.51
N HIS A 106 -13.61 15.58 2.61
CA HIS A 106 -12.80 15.70 3.82
C HIS A 106 -13.42 16.75 4.71
N THR A 107 -13.53 16.45 6.00
CA THR A 107 -13.99 17.39 7.01
C THR A 107 -12.83 17.82 7.90
N GLY A 108 -12.88 19.04 8.43
CA GLY A 108 -11.89 19.59 9.34
C GLY A 108 -10.72 20.30 8.66
N ALA A 109 -9.63 20.46 9.37
CA ALA A 109 -8.44 21.23 8.92
C ALA A 109 -7.83 20.76 7.57
N SER A 110 -8.16 19.55 7.14
CA SER A 110 -7.74 19.01 5.84
C SER A 110 -8.55 19.58 4.66
N GLU A 111 -9.70 20.20 4.92
CA GLU A 111 -10.59 20.72 3.89
C GLU A 111 -10.05 22.01 3.26
N ALA A 112 -9.42 22.86 4.08
CA ALA A 112 -8.81 24.12 3.64
C ALA A 112 -7.50 23.93 2.85
N GLY A 113 -6.97 22.71 2.79
CA GLY A 113 -5.70 22.38 2.16
C GLY A 113 -5.88 21.55 0.89
N ARG A 114 -4.96 21.73 -0.08
CA ARG A 114 -4.85 20.83 -1.23
C ARG A 114 -4.61 19.40 -0.75
N TRP A 115 -5.19 18.42 -1.44
CA TRP A 115 -4.97 17.01 -1.13
C TRP A 115 -3.49 16.61 -1.21
N ARG A 116 -2.85 16.51 -0.04
CA ARG A 116 -1.40 16.23 0.11
C ARG A 116 -1.09 14.74 0.35
N THR A 117 -2.09 13.90 0.31
CA THR A 117 -1.94 12.46 0.60
C THR A 117 -0.91 11.76 -0.30
N PRO A 118 -0.83 12.01 -1.62
CA PRO A 118 0.22 11.43 -2.46
C PRO A 118 1.65 11.81 -2.05
N LEU A 119 1.86 13.01 -1.54
CA LEU A 119 3.18 13.44 -1.02
C LEU A 119 3.59 12.62 0.22
N ARG A 120 2.62 12.26 1.07
CA ARG A 120 2.86 11.38 2.22
C ARG A 120 3.17 9.95 1.77
N TRP A 121 2.56 9.49 0.68
CA TRP A 121 2.86 8.19 0.09
C TRP A 121 4.27 8.17 -0.50
N LEU A 122 4.67 9.18 -1.27
CA LEU A 122 6.04 9.28 -1.78
C LEU A 122 7.08 9.27 -0.66
N ARG A 123 6.84 10.02 0.42
CA ARG A 123 7.72 9.99 1.59
C ARG A 123 7.81 8.59 2.19
N ALA A 124 6.69 7.88 2.29
CA ALA A 124 6.68 6.51 2.81
C ALA A 124 7.38 5.51 1.89
N VAL A 125 7.30 5.68 0.56
CA VAL A 125 8.08 4.88 -0.40
C VAL A 125 9.56 5.16 -0.22
N HIS A 126 9.94 6.44 -0.12
CA HIS A 126 11.33 6.85 0.10
C HIS A 126 11.92 6.31 1.42
N GLN A 127 11.07 6.11 2.43
CA GLN A 127 11.43 5.53 3.74
C GLN A 127 11.33 3.99 3.78
N GLY A 128 11.05 3.31 2.67
CA GLY A 128 10.87 1.85 2.63
C GLY A 128 9.64 1.31 3.37
N GLN A 129 8.66 2.16 3.65
CA GLN A 129 7.43 1.80 4.39
C GLN A 129 6.23 1.49 3.46
N LEU A 130 6.39 1.72 2.17
CA LEU A 130 5.39 1.51 1.13
C LEU A 130 6.11 1.18 -0.17
N LEU A 131 5.57 0.22 -0.94
CA LEU A 131 6.17 -0.22 -2.21
C LEU A 131 7.66 -0.51 -2.02
N VAL A 132 7.97 -1.41 -1.12
CA VAL A 132 9.33 -1.68 -0.59
C VAL A 132 10.32 -2.01 -1.70
N GLN A 133 9.88 -2.71 -2.74
CA GLN A 133 10.73 -3.05 -3.88
C GLN A 133 11.24 -1.80 -4.62
N VAL A 134 10.42 -0.74 -4.70
CA VAL A 134 10.86 0.53 -5.31
C VAL A 134 11.99 1.16 -4.52
N HIS A 135 11.86 1.20 -3.19
CA HIS A 135 12.89 1.73 -2.30
C HIS A 135 14.20 0.94 -2.43
N THR A 136 14.10 -0.39 -2.44
CA THR A 136 15.28 -1.28 -2.44
C THR A 136 15.99 -1.31 -3.78
N MET A 137 15.23 -1.38 -4.88
CA MET A 137 15.80 -1.63 -6.23
C MET A 137 16.06 -0.35 -7.01
N ARG A 138 15.29 0.68 -6.80
CA ARG A 138 15.32 1.92 -7.61
C ARG A 138 15.01 3.17 -6.77
N PRO A 139 15.84 3.51 -5.79
CA PRO A 139 15.68 4.75 -5.02
C PRO A 139 15.88 5.97 -5.94
N TRP A 140 15.27 7.09 -5.56
CA TRP A 140 15.45 8.36 -6.29
C TRP A 140 16.05 9.43 -5.36
N PRO A 141 16.72 10.46 -5.93
CA PRO A 141 17.28 11.54 -5.14
C PRO A 141 16.19 12.34 -4.39
N PRO A 142 16.41 12.72 -3.12
CA PRO A 142 15.41 13.41 -2.30
C PRO A 142 15.02 14.80 -2.83
N HIS A 143 15.88 15.44 -3.63
CA HIS A 143 15.65 16.76 -4.22
C HIS A 143 14.76 16.74 -5.48
N TRP A 144 14.35 15.56 -5.96
CA TRP A 144 13.46 15.52 -7.13
C TRP A 144 12.12 16.20 -6.84
N HIS A 145 11.63 16.91 -7.85
CA HIS A 145 10.28 17.42 -7.80
C HIS A 145 9.27 16.29 -7.57
N PRO A 146 8.31 16.42 -6.66
CA PRO A 146 7.42 15.33 -6.25
C PRO A 146 6.70 14.63 -7.39
N ARG A 147 6.30 15.36 -8.46
CA ARG A 147 5.67 14.76 -9.65
C ARG A 147 6.63 13.84 -10.41
N LYS A 148 7.92 14.23 -10.52
CA LYS A 148 8.96 13.39 -11.12
C LYS A 148 9.17 12.12 -10.30
N ALA A 149 9.23 12.24 -8.98
CA ALA A 149 9.32 11.10 -8.07
C ALA A 149 8.08 10.18 -8.21
N ALA A 150 6.87 10.74 -8.34
CA ALA A 150 5.65 9.96 -8.55
C ALA A 150 5.69 9.18 -9.87
N ALA A 151 6.13 9.82 -10.95
CA ALA A 151 6.30 9.17 -12.25
C ALA A 151 7.31 8.02 -12.17
N HIS A 152 8.45 8.23 -11.50
CA HIS A 152 9.45 7.20 -11.29
C HIS A 152 8.90 6.00 -10.51
N VAL A 153 8.28 6.25 -9.36
CA VAL A 153 7.64 5.18 -8.54
C VAL A 153 6.65 4.40 -9.38
N ALA A 154 5.77 5.08 -10.10
CA ALA A 154 4.76 4.44 -10.93
C ALA A 154 5.36 3.60 -12.05
N SER A 155 6.42 4.08 -12.72
CA SER A 155 7.12 3.33 -13.76
C SER A 155 7.79 2.07 -13.22
N VAL A 156 8.43 2.14 -12.05
CA VAL A 156 9.04 0.97 -11.42
C VAL A 156 7.96 -0.05 -11.02
N VAL A 157 6.86 0.42 -10.41
CA VAL A 157 5.74 -0.43 -9.99
C VAL A 157 5.07 -1.10 -11.19
N ALA A 158 4.95 -0.40 -12.32
CA ALA A 158 4.38 -0.95 -13.55
C ALA A 158 5.17 -2.17 -14.05
N GLY A 159 6.50 -2.21 -13.83
CA GLY A 159 7.34 -3.36 -14.17
C GLY A 159 7.01 -4.64 -13.40
N TYR A 160 6.26 -4.56 -12.31
CA TYR A 160 5.76 -5.72 -11.55
C TYR A 160 4.37 -6.18 -11.99
N ALA A 161 3.76 -5.53 -12.98
CA ALA A 161 2.47 -5.97 -13.52
C ALA A 161 2.59 -7.36 -14.14
N PRO A 162 1.55 -8.19 -14.07
CA PRO A 162 1.51 -9.43 -14.83
C PRO A 162 1.58 -9.12 -16.33
N PRO A 163 2.28 -9.95 -17.13
CA PRO A 163 2.30 -9.78 -18.57
C PRO A 163 0.87 -9.85 -19.13
N ALA A 164 0.56 -8.98 -20.08
CA ALA A 164 -0.71 -8.94 -20.79
C ALA A 164 -0.51 -8.55 -22.24
N ALA A 165 -1.31 -9.12 -23.13
CA ALA A 165 -1.33 -8.79 -24.55
C ALA A 165 -2.77 -8.46 -24.99
N PRO A 166 -3.03 -7.21 -25.46
CA PRO A 166 -2.09 -6.09 -25.55
C PRO A 166 -1.70 -5.52 -24.18
N SER A 167 -0.54 -4.89 -24.12
CA SER A 167 -0.05 -4.28 -22.88
C SER A 167 -0.88 -3.05 -22.51
N PRO A 168 -1.47 -3.00 -21.30
CA PRO A 168 -2.28 -1.85 -20.90
C PRO A 168 -1.41 -0.60 -20.65
N PRO A 169 -2.00 0.60 -20.58
CA PRO A 169 -1.27 1.83 -20.25
C PRO A 169 -0.46 1.70 -18.95
N LEU A 170 0.68 2.40 -18.84
CA LEU A 170 1.57 2.33 -17.66
C LEU A 170 0.85 2.64 -16.34
N SER A 171 -0.15 3.52 -16.35
CA SER A 171 -0.94 3.80 -15.15
C SER A 171 -1.75 2.60 -14.68
N VAL A 172 -2.27 1.80 -15.61
CA VAL A 172 -2.97 0.55 -15.32
C VAL A 172 -1.99 -0.52 -14.87
N GLN A 173 -0.84 -0.63 -15.53
CA GLN A 173 0.23 -1.53 -15.10
C GLN A 173 0.70 -1.21 -13.66
N ALA A 174 0.86 0.07 -13.31
CA ALA A 174 1.20 0.47 -11.94
C ALA A 174 0.15 0.02 -10.92
N PHE A 175 -1.13 0.10 -11.26
CA PHE A 175 -2.19 -0.46 -10.41
C PHE A 175 -2.04 -1.97 -10.21
N LEU A 176 -1.85 -2.71 -11.29
CA LEU A 176 -1.76 -4.18 -11.29
C LEU A 176 -0.47 -4.70 -10.63
N GLY A 177 0.64 -3.97 -10.79
CA GLY A 177 1.94 -4.33 -10.23
C GLY A 177 2.10 -4.00 -8.74
N ALA A 178 1.26 -3.11 -8.20
CA ALA A 178 1.42 -2.53 -6.88
C ALA A 178 1.59 -3.54 -5.75
N ALA A 179 0.87 -4.61 -5.84
CA ALA A 179 0.89 -5.66 -4.84
C ALA A 179 2.20 -6.45 -4.79
N ARG A 180 2.78 -6.71 -5.95
CA ARG A 180 4.08 -7.40 -6.04
C ARG A 180 5.25 -6.49 -5.72
N ALA A 181 5.06 -5.17 -5.84
CA ALA A 181 6.04 -4.14 -5.47
C ALA A 181 6.02 -3.81 -3.97
N GLN A 182 5.01 -4.28 -3.22
CA GLN A 182 4.89 -4.10 -1.78
C GLN A 182 5.77 -5.08 -1.02
#